data_8b302c28b451984de698ee61098fdd1c
#
_entry.id   8b302c28b451984de698ee61098fdd1c
#
_cell.length_a   1.000
_cell.length_b   1.000
_cell.length_c   1.000
_cell.angle_alpha   90.00
_cell.angle_beta   90.00
_cell.angle_gamma   90.00
#
_symmetry.space_group_name_H-M   'P 1'
#
loop_
_entity.id
_entity.type
_entity.pdbx_description
1 polymer ?
#
loop_
_entity_poly.entity_id
_entity_poly.type
_entity_poly.pdbx_seq_one_letter_code
_entity_poly.pdbx_strand_id
1 'polypeptide(L)'
;MKALYLEEYGRLAMREVPTPECKPDEVLLKIKACAICGSDVHGFAGKTQRRIPPVVMGHEASGVIVKTGEQVKKFKEGDRVVFNSSLSCGSCYFCNRGMSNLCTDAKVFGVNCADYHLDGAMAEYLCIPERILYALPDTLDFVQGAMIEPLSIALHAVNRTPIMTDDRAVVIGTGPIGMMLIKVLKN
;
A
#
# COMPACT_ATOMS: atom_id res chain seq x y z
N MET A 1 -10.37 14.60 10.39
CA MET A 1 -10.68 13.32 9.72
C MET A 1 -10.69 12.18 10.71
N LYS A 2 -11.41 11.11 10.37
CA LYS A 2 -11.36 9.87 11.17
C LYS A 2 -10.19 9.00 10.73
N ALA A 3 -9.49 8.39 11.71
CA ALA A 3 -8.42 7.44 11.48
C ALA A 3 -8.50 6.30 12.51
N LEU A 4 -8.24 5.06 12.07
CA LEU A 4 -8.25 3.87 12.90
C LEU A 4 -6.83 3.59 13.41
N TYR A 5 -6.60 3.89 14.67
CA TYR A 5 -5.32 3.69 15.33
C TYR A 5 -5.21 2.32 15.98
N LEU A 6 -4.09 1.65 15.77
CA LEU A 6 -3.60 0.65 16.70
C LEU A 6 -3.01 1.42 17.90
N GLU A 7 -3.76 1.55 18.98
CA GLU A 7 -3.34 2.30 20.20
C GLU A 7 -2.41 1.49 21.08
N GLU A 8 -2.73 0.22 21.20
CA GLU A 8 -1.99 -0.81 21.93
C GLU A 8 -2.14 -2.12 21.17
N TYR A 9 -1.25 -3.06 21.40
CA TYR A 9 -1.42 -4.40 20.84
C TYR A 9 -2.75 -5.01 21.31
N GLY A 10 -3.53 -5.49 20.35
CA GLY A 10 -4.88 -6.02 20.60
C GLY A 10 -5.98 -4.95 20.73
N ARG A 11 -5.67 -3.64 20.60
CA ARG A 11 -6.67 -2.58 20.71
C ARG A 11 -6.61 -1.58 19.54
N LEU A 12 -7.69 -1.53 18.79
CA LEU A 12 -7.93 -0.49 17.78
C LEU A 12 -8.92 0.54 18.32
N ALA A 13 -8.70 1.81 17.99
CA ALA A 13 -9.63 2.89 18.30
C ALA A 13 -9.77 3.87 17.15
N MET A 14 -11.00 4.29 16.88
CA MET A 14 -11.26 5.37 15.93
C MET A 14 -10.98 6.71 16.62
N ARG A 15 -10.15 7.53 16.00
CA ARG A 15 -9.81 8.88 16.48
C ARG A 15 -10.16 9.94 15.44
N GLU A 16 -10.52 11.11 15.91
CA GLU A 16 -10.58 12.32 15.09
C GLU A 16 -9.24 13.04 15.19
N VAL A 17 -8.61 13.24 14.04
CA VAL A 17 -7.30 13.90 13.92
C VAL A 17 -7.36 14.96 12.82
N PRO A 18 -6.46 15.94 12.80
CA PRO A 18 -6.35 16.87 11.68
C PRO A 18 -6.16 16.12 10.35
N THR A 19 -6.74 16.66 9.28
CA THR A 19 -6.43 16.19 7.93
C THR A 19 -4.97 16.53 7.61
N PRO A 20 -4.16 15.62 7.07
CA PRO A 20 -2.75 15.89 6.83
C PRO A 20 -2.57 16.97 5.75
N GLU A 21 -1.52 17.77 5.91
CA GLU A 21 -1.07 18.72 4.90
C GLU A 21 -0.03 18.06 4.00
N CYS A 22 -0.31 18.02 2.69
CA CYS A 22 0.55 17.37 1.72
C CYS A 22 1.71 18.29 1.31
N LYS A 23 2.85 17.68 1.05
CA LYS A 23 4.01 18.36 0.46
C LYS A 23 3.73 18.77 -1.00
N PRO A 24 4.59 19.64 -1.58
CA PRO A 24 4.38 20.10 -2.95
C PRO A 24 4.29 19.00 -4.02
N ASP A 25 4.96 17.86 -3.82
CA ASP A 25 4.99 16.71 -4.73
C ASP A 25 3.98 15.60 -4.36
N GLU A 26 3.11 15.87 -3.37
CA GLU A 26 2.13 14.89 -2.86
C GLU A 26 0.70 15.29 -3.27
N VAL A 27 -0.15 14.29 -3.27
CA VAL A 27 -1.61 14.47 -3.40
C VAL A 27 -2.29 14.11 -2.09
N LEU A 28 -3.41 14.78 -1.78
CA LEU A 28 -4.33 14.36 -0.72
C LEU A 28 -5.32 13.35 -1.32
N LEU A 29 -5.18 12.11 -0.94
CA LEU A 29 -6.03 11.01 -1.37
C LEU A 29 -7.15 10.79 -0.36
N LYS A 30 -8.41 10.88 -0.79
CA LYS A 30 -9.56 10.40 -0.03
C LYS A 30 -9.68 8.90 -0.22
N ILE A 31 -9.41 8.15 0.82
CA ILE A 31 -9.47 6.67 0.79
C ILE A 31 -10.92 6.22 0.60
N LYS A 32 -11.13 5.30 -0.32
CA LYS A 32 -12.43 4.71 -0.65
C LYS A 32 -12.53 3.24 -0.26
N ALA A 33 -11.41 2.53 -0.32
CA ALA A 33 -11.28 1.16 0.17
C ALA A 33 -9.86 0.93 0.67
N CYS A 34 -9.73 0.19 1.77
CA CYS A 34 -8.48 -0.30 2.31
C CYS A 34 -8.68 -1.75 2.74
N ALA A 35 -7.87 -2.67 2.22
CA ALA A 35 -7.90 -4.07 2.62
C ALA A 35 -7.05 -4.29 3.88
N ILE A 36 -7.30 -5.41 4.54
CA ILE A 36 -6.56 -5.85 5.73
C ILE A 36 -5.58 -6.94 5.32
N CYS A 37 -4.29 -6.62 5.37
CA CYS A 37 -3.22 -7.58 5.13
C CYS A 37 -2.99 -8.51 6.34
N GLY A 38 -2.47 -9.70 6.10
CA GLY A 38 -2.00 -10.57 7.18
C GLY A 38 -0.93 -9.91 8.07
N SER A 39 -0.13 -8.99 7.51
CA SER A 39 0.84 -8.20 8.27
C SER A 39 0.19 -7.24 9.27
N ASP A 40 -1.00 -6.72 8.97
CA ASP A 40 -1.76 -5.87 9.91
C ASP A 40 -2.33 -6.71 11.05
N VAL A 41 -2.82 -7.93 10.75
CA VAL A 41 -3.27 -8.88 11.78
C VAL A 41 -2.12 -9.28 12.72
N HIS A 42 -0.93 -9.54 12.18
CA HIS A 42 0.26 -9.82 12.99
C HIS A 42 0.70 -8.60 13.79
N GLY A 43 0.60 -7.40 13.23
CA GLY A 43 0.87 -6.14 13.91
C GLY A 43 -0.09 -5.90 15.08
N PHE A 44 -1.39 -6.08 14.85
CA PHE A 44 -2.42 -6.00 15.88
C PHE A 44 -2.12 -6.93 17.06
N ALA A 45 -1.69 -8.15 16.77
CA ALA A 45 -1.36 -9.16 17.78
C ALA A 45 0.02 -8.96 18.44
N GLY A 46 0.78 -7.91 18.12
CA GLY A 46 2.14 -7.67 18.63
C GLY A 46 3.19 -8.68 18.17
N LYS A 47 2.94 -9.43 17.10
CA LYS A 47 3.83 -10.48 16.57
C LYS A 47 4.91 -9.96 15.63
N THR A 48 5.01 -8.65 15.44
CA THR A 48 6.01 -8.00 14.59
C THR A 48 6.46 -6.68 15.20
N GLN A 49 7.72 -6.32 14.99
CA GLN A 49 8.26 -5.01 15.41
C GLN A 49 8.03 -3.90 14.38
N ARG A 50 7.19 -4.13 13.37
CA ARG A 50 6.89 -3.17 12.30
C ARG A 50 5.55 -2.44 12.48
N ARG A 51 4.87 -2.65 13.58
CA ARG A 51 3.58 -2.02 13.93
C ARG A 51 3.58 -1.64 15.40
N ILE A 52 4.63 -0.90 15.84
CA ILE A 52 4.72 -0.41 17.23
C ILE A 52 3.61 0.62 17.43
N PRO A 53 2.70 0.43 18.41
CA PRO A 53 1.66 1.42 18.69
C PRO A 53 2.25 2.73 19.26
N PRO A 54 1.61 3.91 19.03
CA PRO A 54 0.43 4.09 18.22
C PRO A 54 0.75 4.22 16.73
N VAL A 55 -0.10 3.69 15.84
CA VAL A 55 0.06 3.80 14.38
C VAL A 55 -1.27 3.61 13.66
N VAL A 56 -1.51 4.33 12.58
CA VAL A 56 -2.56 4.01 11.60
C VAL A 56 -1.99 2.99 10.63
N MET A 57 -2.59 1.79 10.60
CA MET A 57 -2.17 0.71 9.70
C MET A 57 -2.79 0.87 8.29
N GLY A 58 -2.59 -0.12 7.43
CA GLY A 58 -3.18 -0.21 6.09
C GLY A 58 -2.26 0.31 4.98
N HIS A 59 -2.11 -0.52 3.95
CA HIS A 59 -1.20 -0.27 2.83
C HIS A 59 -1.73 -0.84 1.50
N GLU A 60 -2.86 -1.50 1.52
CA GLU A 60 -3.57 -2.05 0.36
C GLU A 60 -4.82 -1.19 0.13
N ALA A 61 -4.71 -0.07 -0.60
CA ALA A 61 -5.81 0.87 -0.68
C ALA A 61 -5.95 1.55 -2.04
N SER A 62 -7.14 2.10 -2.25
CA SER A 62 -7.53 2.89 -3.42
C SER A 62 -8.35 4.11 -3.00
N GLY A 63 -8.37 5.13 -3.84
CA GLY A 63 -9.12 6.33 -3.53
C GLY A 63 -9.23 7.33 -4.67
N VAL A 64 -9.69 8.52 -4.31
CA VAL A 64 -9.85 9.66 -5.23
C VAL A 64 -8.99 10.81 -4.73
N ILE A 65 -8.25 11.43 -5.63
CA ILE A 65 -7.48 12.65 -5.34
C ILE A 65 -8.43 13.80 -5.09
N VAL A 66 -8.31 14.46 -3.94
CA VAL A 66 -9.14 15.61 -3.56
C VAL A 66 -8.36 16.93 -3.49
N LYS A 67 -7.03 16.85 -3.51
CA LYS A 67 -6.14 18.02 -3.59
C LYS A 67 -4.79 17.59 -4.14
N THR A 68 -4.16 18.45 -4.93
CA THR A 68 -2.80 18.25 -5.45
C THR A 68 -1.85 19.30 -4.91
N GLY A 69 -0.61 18.90 -4.63
CA GLY A 69 0.48 19.83 -4.38
C GLY A 69 0.90 20.56 -5.68
N GLU A 70 1.59 21.69 -5.55
CA GLU A 70 1.96 22.56 -6.68
C GLU A 70 2.94 21.94 -7.68
N GLN A 71 3.67 20.89 -7.27
CA GLN A 71 4.64 20.17 -8.12
C GLN A 71 4.06 18.91 -8.75
N VAL A 72 2.82 18.53 -8.43
CA VAL A 72 2.11 17.41 -9.05
C VAL A 72 1.79 17.74 -10.51
N LYS A 73 2.13 16.85 -11.46
CA LYS A 73 2.00 17.10 -12.90
C LYS A 73 1.20 16.04 -13.65
N LYS A 74 1.15 14.81 -13.14
CA LYS A 74 0.57 13.66 -13.85
C LYS A 74 -0.87 13.39 -13.46
N PHE A 75 -1.27 13.87 -12.29
CA PHE A 75 -2.59 13.63 -11.71
C PHE A 75 -3.29 14.94 -11.34
N LYS A 76 -4.60 14.90 -11.25
CA LYS A 76 -5.47 16.03 -10.88
C LYS A 76 -6.54 15.60 -9.88
N GLU A 77 -7.20 16.56 -9.30
CA GLU A 77 -8.39 16.33 -8.46
C GLU A 77 -9.47 15.58 -9.24
N GLY A 78 -10.09 14.61 -8.59
CA GLY A 78 -11.06 13.70 -9.17
C GLY A 78 -10.47 12.41 -9.73
N ASP A 79 -9.17 12.33 -9.97
CA ASP A 79 -8.55 11.11 -10.49
C ASP A 79 -8.66 9.96 -9.47
N ARG A 80 -8.99 8.79 -9.99
CA ARG A 80 -9.08 7.53 -9.24
C ARG A 80 -7.71 6.85 -9.28
N VAL A 81 -7.18 6.49 -8.12
CA VAL A 81 -5.82 5.98 -8.02
C VAL A 81 -5.67 4.84 -7.00
N VAL A 82 -4.63 4.07 -7.22
CA VAL A 82 -3.97 3.17 -6.26
C VAL A 82 -2.53 3.61 -6.09
N PHE A 83 -1.82 3.09 -5.10
CA PHE A 83 -0.44 3.46 -4.86
C PHE A 83 0.43 2.26 -4.51
N ASN A 84 1.71 2.36 -4.80
CA ASN A 84 2.70 1.43 -4.26
C ASN A 84 2.92 1.74 -2.77
N SER A 85 2.66 0.76 -1.92
CA SER A 85 2.82 0.91 -0.48
C SER A 85 4.27 1.13 -0.03
N SER A 86 5.24 0.79 -0.87
CA SER A 86 6.67 0.98 -0.62
C SER A 86 7.16 2.33 -1.16
N LEU A 87 7.66 3.17 -0.25
CA LEU A 87 8.21 4.48 -0.55
C LEU A 87 9.74 4.41 -0.55
N SER A 88 10.35 4.34 -1.74
CA SER A 88 11.80 4.43 -1.89
C SER A 88 12.28 5.88 -1.79
N CYS A 89 13.51 6.11 -1.35
CA CYS A 89 14.06 7.47 -1.19
C CYS A 89 14.29 8.21 -2.52
N GLY A 90 14.46 7.49 -3.64
CA GLY A 90 14.68 8.07 -4.97
C GLY A 90 16.12 8.53 -5.26
N SER A 91 17.03 8.58 -4.27
CA SER A 91 18.35 9.19 -4.40
C SER A 91 19.54 8.27 -4.03
N CYS A 92 19.32 7.13 -3.39
CA CYS A 92 20.41 6.22 -3.02
C CYS A 92 20.99 5.49 -4.24
N TYR A 93 22.10 4.79 -4.04
CA TYR A 93 22.80 4.01 -5.07
C TYR A 93 21.85 3.09 -5.86
N PHE A 94 20.96 2.40 -5.17
CA PHE A 94 20.02 1.46 -5.79
C PHE A 94 18.89 2.18 -6.55
N CYS A 95 18.32 3.24 -5.96
CA CYS A 95 17.26 4.01 -6.61
C CYS A 95 17.75 4.64 -7.92
N ASN A 96 18.95 5.20 -7.94
CA ASN A 96 19.56 5.80 -9.14
C ASN A 96 19.84 4.79 -10.25
N ARG A 97 19.74 3.49 -9.97
CA ARG A 97 19.89 2.37 -10.94
C ARG A 97 18.57 1.66 -11.26
N GLY A 98 17.44 2.22 -10.85
CA GLY A 98 16.13 1.61 -11.06
C GLY A 98 15.81 0.42 -10.16
N MET A 99 16.66 0.12 -9.18
CA MET A 99 16.49 -0.98 -8.23
C MET A 99 15.84 -0.48 -6.92
N SER A 100 14.67 0.16 -7.02
CA SER A 100 13.98 0.79 -5.89
C SER A 100 13.59 -0.20 -4.78
N ASN A 101 13.41 -1.48 -5.12
CA ASN A 101 13.18 -2.57 -4.17
C ASN A 101 14.39 -2.84 -3.26
N LEU A 102 15.59 -2.38 -3.61
CA LEU A 102 16.81 -2.48 -2.81
C LEU A 102 17.16 -1.15 -2.12
N CYS A 103 16.23 -0.21 -2.08
CA CYS A 103 16.46 1.09 -1.44
C CYS A 103 16.88 0.92 0.02
N THR A 104 17.99 1.59 0.41
CA THR A 104 18.52 1.53 1.78
C THR A 104 17.70 2.33 2.80
N ASP A 105 16.82 3.22 2.33
CA ASP A 105 15.91 4.03 3.16
C ASP A 105 14.45 3.84 2.66
N ALA A 106 14.08 2.60 2.38
CA ALA A 106 12.71 2.29 1.99
C ALA A 106 11.77 2.32 3.20
N LYS A 107 10.64 3.03 3.05
CA LYS A 107 9.56 3.09 4.04
C LYS A 107 8.31 2.44 3.47
N VAL A 108 7.42 1.97 4.33
CA VAL A 108 6.14 1.38 3.93
C VAL A 108 5.03 2.08 4.71
N PHE A 109 3.96 2.45 4.01
CA PHE A 109 2.77 3.03 4.65
C PHE A 109 2.17 2.06 5.67
N GLY A 110 1.69 2.60 6.76
CA GLY A 110 1.12 1.82 7.87
C GLY A 110 2.17 1.13 8.75
N VAL A 111 3.44 1.57 8.72
CA VAL A 111 4.53 1.02 9.52
C VAL A 111 5.03 2.03 10.53
N ASN A 112 5.12 1.61 11.79
CA ASN A 112 5.87 2.27 12.86
C ASN A 112 6.86 1.28 13.45
N CYS A 113 8.15 1.56 13.33
CA CYS A 113 9.24 0.72 13.81
C CYS A 113 10.37 1.60 14.40
N ALA A 114 11.47 0.99 14.83
CA ALA A 114 12.59 1.74 15.41
C ALA A 114 13.17 2.81 14.47
N ASP A 115 13.14 2.55 13.15
CA ASP A 115 13.81 3.40 12.16
C ASP A 115 12.92 4.54 11.64
N TYR A 116 11.59 4.34 11.58
CA TYR A 116 10.65 5.33 11.06
C TYR A 116 9.20 5.08 11.48
N HIS A 117 8.40 6.16 11.40
CA HIS A 117 6.94 6.14 11.51
C HIS A 117 6.34 6.67 10.20
N LEU A 118 5.41 5.92 9.60
CA LEU A 118 4.65 6.34 8.45
C LEU A 118 3.22 5.77 8.55
N ASP A 119 2.26 6.62 8.85
CA ASP A 119 0.86 6.23 8.96
C ASP A 119 0.31 5.72 7.63
N GLY A 120 -0.67 4.83 7.70
CA GLY A 120 -1.25 4.11 6.58
C GLY A 120 -2.66 4.56 6.21
N ALA A 121 -3.30 3.73 5.40
CA ALA A 121 -4.54 4.03 4.71
C ALA A 121 -5.82 3.66 5.47
N MET A 122 -5.73 3.16 6.72
CA MET A 122 -6.93 2.98 7.57
C MET A 122 -7.38 4.32 8.15
N ALA A 123 -7.52 5.33 7.29
CA ALA A 123 -7.95 6.70 7.57
C ALA A 123 -8.78 7.25 6.41
N GLU A 124 -9.51 8.34 6.63
CA GLU A 124 -10.29 8.98 5.56
C GLU A 124 -9.43 9.62 4.48
N TYR A 125 -8.25 10.15 4.87
CA TYR A 125 -7.32 10.82 3.95
C TYR A 125 -5.88 10.42 4.23
N LEU A 126 -5.07 10.41 3.16
CA LEU A 126 -3.64 10.13 3.22
C LEU A 126 -2.90 11.00 2.19
N CYS A 127 -1.75 11.59 2.58
CA CYS A 127 -0.85 12.26 1.64
C CYS A 127 0.09 11.24 1.00
N ILE A 128 0.16 11.25 -0.34
CA ILE A 128 0.94 10.27 -1.11
C ILE A 128 1.74 10.99 -2.20
N PRO A 129 3.06 10.75 -2.32
CA PRO A 129 3.87 11.28 -3.42
C PRO A 129 3.37 10.82 -4.79
N GLU A 130 3.30 11.74 -5.75
CA GLU A 130 2.85 11.46 -7.12
C GLU A 130 3.56 10.27 -7.75
N ARG A 131 4.87 10.12 -7.51
CA ARG A 131 5.71 9.10 -8.16
C ARG A 131 5.35 7.65 -7.86
N ILE A 132 4.57 7.41 -6.82
CA ILE A 132 4.13 6.06 -6.45
C ILE A 132 2.64 5.82 -6.72
N LEU A 133 1.95 6.77 -7.37
CA LEU A 133 0.56 6.64 -7.78
C LEU A 133 0.42 5.95 -9.13
N TYR A 134 -0.68 5.21 -9.27
CA TYR A 134 -1.12 4.58 -10.52
C TYR A 134 -2.60 4.87 -10.74
N ALA A 135 -2.96 5.21 -11.97
CA ALA A 135 -4.36 5.42 -12.32
C ALA A 135 -5.16 4.11 -12.16
N LEU A 136 -6.31 4.20 -11.49
CA LEU A 136 -7.25 3.10 -11.39
C LEU A 136 -8.22 3.18 -12.59
N PRO A 137 -8.26 2.17 -13.49
CA PRO A 137 -9.19 2.15 -14.61
C PRO A 137 -10.65 2.28 -14.15
N ASP A 138 -11.48 2.93 -14.96
CA ASP A 138 -12.91 3.11 -14.66
C ASP A 138 -13.70 1.79 -14.60
N THR A 139 -13.18 0.75 -15.24
CA THR A 139 -13.75 -0.61 -15.23
C THR A 139 -13.60 -1.33 -13.89
N LEU A 140 -12.73 -0.85 -12.99
CA LEU A 140 -12.52 -1.41 -11.67
C LEU A 140 -13.16 -0.52 -10.61
N ASP A 141 -13.82 -1.10 -9.64
CA ASP A 141 -14.28 -0.39 -8.44
C ASP A 141 -13.12 -0.18 -7.43
N PHE A 142 -13.38 0.58 -6.35
CA PHE A 142 -12.34 0.85 -5.36
C PHE A 142 -11.97 -0.37 -4.51
N VAL A 143 -12.87 -1.32 -4.31
CA VAL A 143 -12.57 -2.56 -3.59
C VAL A 143 -11.61 -3.40 -4.42
N GLN A 144 -11.87 -3.54 -5.73
CA GLN A 144 -10.96 -4.18 -6.67
C GLN A 144 -9.62 -3.42 -6.76
N GLY A 145 -9.66 -2.08 -6.71
CA GLY A 145 -8.48 -1.23 -6.65
C GLY A 145 -7.59 -1.53 -5.44
N ALA A 146 -8.17 -1.69 -4.26
CA ALA A 146 -7.41 -2.05 -3.05
C ALA A 146 -6.75 -3.43 -3.16
N MET A 147 -7.32 -4.34 -3.95
CA MET A 147 -6.76 -5.68 -4.18
C MET A 147 -5.58 -5.69 -5.18
N ILE A 148 -5.27 -4.58 -5.86
CA ILE A 148 -4.16 -4.51 -6.83
C ILE A 148 -2.80 -4.69 -6.11
N GLU A 149 -2.64 -4.15 -4.91
CA GLU A 149 -1.40 -4.32 -4.15
C GLU A 149 -1.09 -5.80 -3.90
N PRO A 150 -1.93 -6.60 -3.22
CA PRO A 150 -1.65 -8.02 -2.99
C PRO A 150 -1.63 -8.85 -4.28
N LEU A 151 -2.40 -8.47 -5.30
CA LEU A 151 -2.34 -9.11 -6.62
C LEU A 151 -0.95 -8.91 -7.27
N SER A 152 -0.35 -7.74 -7.11
CA SER A 152 0.99 -7.45 -7.63
C SER A 152 2.05 -8.35 -7.02
N ILE A 153 1.91 -8.73 -5.74
CA ILE A 153 2.78 -9.69 -5.07
C ILE A 153 2.68 -11.08 -5.72
N ALA A 154 1.45 -11.54 -5.96
CA ALA A 154 1.22 -12.81 -6.63
C ALA A 154 1.77 -12.84 -8.06
N LEU A 155 1.50 -11.77 -8.84
CA LEU A 155 2.03 -11.63 -10.20
C LEU A 155 3.56 -11.60 -10.22
N HIS A 156 4.17 -10.87 -9.29
CA HIS A 156 5.63 -10.83 -9.17
C HIS A 156 6.21 -12.20 -8.87
N ALA A 157 5.60 -12.97 -7.96
CA ALA A 157 6.05 -14.33 -7.64
C ALA A 157 6.01 -15.25 -8.87
N VAL A 158 4.94 -15.21 -9.66
CA VAL A 158 4.83 -15.98 -10.91
C VAL A 158 5.89 -15.54 -11.91
N ASN A 159 6.08 -14.23 -12.11
CA ASN A 159 7.09 -13.70 -13.04
C ASN A 159 8.55 -14.02 -12.63
N ARG A 160 8.79 -14.37 -11.39
CA ARG A 160 10.12 -14.82 -10.89
C ARG A 160 10.38 -16.31 -11.10
N THR A 161 9.37 -17.05 -11.51
CA THR A 161 9.44 -18.52 -11.69
C THR A 161 9.41 -18.83 -13.19
N PRO A 162 10.33 -19.62 -13.71
CA PRO A 162 10.32 -20.04 -15.11
C PRO A 162 9.21 -21.07 -15.34
N ILE A 163 7.98 -20.61 -15.53
CA ILE A 163 6.80 -21.45 -15.77
C ILE A 163 6.51 -21.51 -17.25
N MET A 164 6.31 -22.73 -17.76
CA MET A 164 5.93 -23.01 -19.15
C MET A 164 4.45 -23.37 -19.25
N THR A 165 3.87 -23.24 -20.44
CA THR A 165 2.42 -23.43 -20.68
C THR A 165 1.89 -24.79 -20.25
N ASP A 166 2.72 -25.83 -20.36
CA ASP A 166 2.32 -27.21 -20.04
C ASP A 166 2.72 -27.65 -18.62
N ASP A 167 3.26 -26.74 -17.81
CA ASP A 167 3.66 -27.04 -16.45
C ASP A 167 2.46 -27.26 -15.53
N ARG A 168 2.66 -28.13 -14.56
CA ARG A 168 1.71 -28.33 -13.45
C ARG A 168 2.21 -27.58 -12.22
N ALA A 169 1.49 -26.52 -11.85
CA ALA A 169 1.81 -25.74 -10.67
C ALA A 169 0.98 -26.20 -9.46
N VAL A 170 1.61 -26.28 -8.31
CA VAL A 170 0.95 -26.57 -7.02
C VAL A 170 1.11 -25.35 -6.12
N VAL A 171 0.00 -24.79 -5.63
CA VAL A 171 -0.01 -23.71 -4.65
C VAL A 171 -0.33 -24.27 -3.27
N ILE A 172 0.62 -24.15 -2.35
CA ILE A 172 0.46 -24.61 -0.95
C ILE A 172 -0.02 -23.41 -0.12
N GLY A 173 -1.25 -23.52 0.41
CA GLY A 173 -1.93 -22.45 1.14
C GLY A 173 -2.92 -21.67 0.26
N THR A 174 -4.15 -21.53 0.74
CA THR A 174 -5.27 -20.89 0.02
C THR A 174 -5.77 -19.63 0.75
N GLY A 175 -4.88 -18.93 1.43
CA GLY A 175 -5.13 -17.55 1.89
C GLY A 175 -5.21 -16.58 0.71
N PRO A 176 -5.41 -15.26 0.96
CA PRO A 176 -5.59 -14.26 -0.10
C PRO A 176 -4.51 -14.32 -1.18
N ILE A 177 -3.24 -14.41 -0.82
CA ILE A 177 -2.13 -14.49 -1.80
C ILE A 177 -2.18 -15.81 -2.59
N GLY A 178 -2.45 -16.95 -1.93
CA GLY A 178 -2.56 -18.24 -2.63
C GLY A 178 -3.71 -18.26 -3.64
N MET A 179 -4.86 -17.67 -3.29
CA MET A 179 -5.99 -17.50 -4.21
C MET A 179 -5.64 -16.62 -5.42
N MET A 180 -4.88 -15.55 -5.20
CA MET A 180 -4.40 -14.67 -6.28
C MET A 180 -3.37 -15.37 -7.17
N LEU A 181 -2.43 -16.14 -6.57
CA LEU A 181 -1.49 -16.96 -7.32
C LEU A 181 -2.20 -17.94 -8.25
N ILE A 182 -3.23 -18.64 -7.76
CA ILE A 182 -4.04 -19.55 -8.59
C ILE A 182 -4.70 -18.80 -9.75
N LYS A 183 -5.20 -17.59 -9.51
CA LYS A 183 -5.81 -16.75 -10.57
C LYS A 183 -4.77 -16.34 -11.61
N VAL A 184 -3.60 -15.88 -11.20
CA VAL A 184 -2.52 -15.45 -12.10
C VAL A 184 -2.00 -16.64 -12.92
N LEU A 185 -1.83 -17.81 -12.31
CA LEU A 185 -1.37 -19.03 -13.00
C LEU A 185 -2.38 -19.60 -14.03
N LYS A 186 -3.65 -19.21 -13.94
CA LYS A 186 -4.71 -19.66 -14.87
C LYS A 186 -4.92 -18.73 -16.08
N ASN A 187 -4.31 -17.55 -16.09
CA ASN A 187 -4.37 -16.59 -17.18
C ASN A 187 -3.12 -16.65 -18.05
#